data_5900eaaae13fb54e6d0d515d878e4c39
#
_entry.id   5900eaaae13fb54e6d0d515d878e4c39
#
_cell.length_a   1.000
_cell.length_b   1.000
_cell.length_c   1.000
_cell.angle_alpha   90.00
_cell.angle_beta   90.00
_cell.angle_gamma   90.00
#
_symmetry.space_group_name_H-M   'P 1'
#
loop_
_entity.id
_entity.type
_entity.pdbx_description
1 polymer ?
#
loop_
_entity_poly.entity_id
_entity_poly.type
_entity_poly.pdbx_seq_one_letter_code
_entity_poly.pdbx_strand_id
1 'polypeptide(L)'
;MEARPSGVVAATGVRRAFGDAVVLGGVDLFVEPGEIVALLGASGSGKSTLLRVLAGLDEDAEGEVHTSGSKAVVFQEHRLLPWKRVVDNVALGVRGKDAKQRAATALEEVGLAERGKAWPSELSGGQSQRVAFARALVREPELLLLDEPFGALDALTRLKMQALFARLHEAHGFAALLVTHDVDEALLLADRLLVLDGGRIAEEIKVDLGHPRSVDMEGFAVLRRRLLGLLHVPTET
;
A
#
# COMPACT_ATOMS: atom_id res chain seq x y z
N MET A 1 -17.86 -15.51 -23.10
CA MET A 1 -17.11 -14.24 -22.96
C MET A 1 -17.44 -13.73 -21.57
N GLU A 2 -16.69 -14.24 -20.58
CA GLU A 2 -16.86 -13.81 -19.18
C GLU A 2 -16.51 -12.34 -19.08
N ALA A 3 -17.37 -11.58 -18.40
CA ALA A 3 -17.14 -10.16 -18.16
C ALA A 3 -15.82 -10.02 -17.40
N ARG A 4 -14.85 -9.30 -17.97
CA ARG A 4 -13.61 -8.92 -17.26
C ARG A 4 -14.03 -8.19 -15.99
N PRO A 5 -13.48 -8.56 -14.82
CA PRO A 5 -13.78 -7.82 -13.60
C PRO A 5 -13.43 -6.34 -13.80
N SER A 6 -14.37 -5.45 -13.50
CA SER A 6 -14.23 -3.99 -13.66
C SER A 6 -13.43 -3.35 -12.53
N GLY A 7 -12.37 -4.01 -12.06
CA GLY A 7 -11.49 -3.51 -11.00
C GLY A 7 -10.45 -2.51 -11.49
N VAL A 8 -9.91 -1.71 -10.57
CA VAL A 8 -8.74 -0.84 -10.83
C VAL A 8 -7.50 -1.68 -11.08
N VAL A 9 -7.42 -2.87 -10.48
CA VAL A 9 -6.44 -3.91 -10.76
C VAL A 9 -7.15 -5.23 -10.99
N ALA A 10 -6.72 -5.96 -12.01
CA ALA A 10 -7.02 -7.36 -12.20
C ALA A 10 -5.74 -8.09 -12.59
N ALA A 11 -5.34 -9.07 -11.78
CA ALA A 11 -4.22 -9.94 -12.04
C ALA A 11 -4.71 -11.39 -12.13
N THR A 12 -4.29 -12.11 -13.16
CA THR A 12 -4.71 -13.49 -13.41
C THR A 12 -3.50 -14.37 -13.71
N GLY A 13 -3.35 -15.44 -12.94
CA GLY A 13 -2.32 -16.45 -13.11
C GLY A 13 -0.90 -15.91 -12.98
N VAL A 14 -0.67 -14.86 -12.18
CA VAL A 14 0.64 -14.20 -12.07
C VAL A 14 1.66 -15.17 -11.49
N ARG A 15 2.74 -15.42 -12.25
CA ARG A 15 3.87 -16.26 -11.87
C ARG A 15 5.16 -15.51 -11.96
N ARG A 16 6.07 -15.77 -11.02
CA ARG A 16 7.41 -15.21 -11.05
C ARG A 16 8.39 -16.17 -10.40
N ALA A 17 9.46 -16.47 -11.10
CA ALA A 17 10.57 -17.27 -10.59
C ALA A 17 11.89 -16.50 -10.71
N PHE A 18 12.83 -16.75 -9.81
CA PHE A 18 14.21 -16.26 -9.85
C PHE A 18 15.14 -17.47 -9.89
N GLY A 19 15.67 -17.78 -11.07
CA GLY A 19 16.31 -19.06 -11.31
C GLY A 19 15.31 -20.20 -11.10
N ASP A 20 15.68 -21.19 -10.28
CA ASP A 20 14.82 -22.34 -9.97
C ASP A 20 13.79 -22.07 -8.85
N ALA A 21 13.88 -20.91 -8.18
CA ALA A 21 13.01 -20.57 -7.07
C ALA A 21 11.72 -19.89 -7.57
N VAL A 22 10.59 -20.59 -7.47
CA VAL A 22 9.25 -20.03 -7.75
C VAL A 22 8.82 -19.18 -6.56
N VAL A 23 8.65 -17.87 -6.78
CA VAL A 23 8.20 -16.91 -5.75
C VAL A 23 6.70 -16.64 -5.85
N LEU A 24 6.16 -16.57 -7.07
CA LEU A 24 4.72 -16.49 -7.33
C LEU A 24 4.31 -17.68 -8.18
N GLY A 25 3.34 -18.45 -7.72
CA GLY A 25 2.94 -19.75 -8.30
C GLY A 25 1.58 -19.72 -9.04
N GLY A 26 1.15 -18.55 -9.52
CA GLY A 26 -0.16 -18.34 -10.13
C GLY A 26 -1.08 -17.63 -9.16
N VAL A 27 -0.91 -16.30 -9.07
CA VAL A 27 -1.71 -15.44 -8.19
C VAL A 27 -2.82 -14.79 -9.00
N ASP A 28 -4.05 -14.93 -8.50
CA ASP A 28 -5.22 -14.22 -8.98
C ASP A 28 -5.64 -13.22 -7.91
N LEU A 29 -5.81 -11.96 -8.28
CA LEU A 29 -6.36 -10.93 -7.41
C LEU A 29 -7.03 -9.83 -8.23
N PHE A 30 -7.97 -9.15 -7.61
CA PHE A 30 -8.55 -7.91 -8.14
C PHE A 30 -8.71 -6.90 -7.00
N VAL A 31 -8.77 -5.61 -7.35
CA VAL A 31 -9.05 -4.51 -6.43
C VAL A 31 -10.12 -3.64 -7.07
N GLU A 32 -11.20 -3.39 -6.35
CA GLU A 32 -12.29 -2.54 -6.81
C GLU A 32 -11.96 -1.05 -6.66
N PRO A 33 -12.61 -0.15 -7.42
CA PRO A 33 -12.47 1.28 -7.21
C PRO A 33 -12.81 1.69 -5.77
N GLY A 34 -11.92 2.44 -5.12
CA GLY A 34 -12.10 2.90 -3.75
C GLY A 34 -11.93 1.83 -2.68
N GLU A 35 -11.58 0.59 -3.04
CA GLU A 35 -11.35 -0.50 -2.09
C GLU A 35 -9.93 -0.46 -1.53
N ILE A 36 -9.77 -0.72 -0.24
CA ILE A 36 -8.47 -1.02 0.39
C ILE A 36 -8.35 -2.53 0.56
N VAL A 37 -7.43 -3.15 -0.17
CA VAL A 37 -7.07 -4.56 -0.01
C VAL A 37 -5.72 -4.66 0.71
N ALA A 38 -5.63 -5.44 1.80
CA ALA A 38 -4.35 -5.73 2.42
C ALA A 38 -3.86 -7.13 2.01
N LEU A 39 -2.57 -7.22 1.69
CA LEU A 39 -1.86 -8.45 1.37
C LEU A 39 -0.96 -8.82 2.54
N LEU A 40 -1.35 -9.86 3.26
CA LEU A 40 -0.62 -10.43 4.39
C LEU A 40 0.17 -11.68 3.96
N GLY A 41 1.21 -12.02 4.71
CA GLY A 41 1.99 -13.23 4.50
C GLY A 41 3.34 -13.16 5.22
N ALA A 42 3.98 -14.30 5.42
CA ALA A 42 5.29 -14.38 6.03
C ALA A 42 6.36 -13.60 5.25
N SER A 43 7.49 -13.29 5.89
CA SER A 43 8.64 -12.71 5.18
C SER A 43 9.09 -13.67 4.07
N GLY A 44 9.37 -13.15 2.89
CA GLY A 44 9.75 -13.96 1.73
C GLY A 44 8.60 -14.66 1.00
N SER A 45 7.34 -14.50 1.39
CA SER A 45 6.19 -15.14 0.71
C SER A 45 5.90 -14.60 -0.71
N GLY A 46 6.56 -13.52 -1.15
CA GLY A 46 6.39 -12.95 -2.49
C GLY A 46 5.58 -11.65 -2.56
N LYS A 47 5.14 -11.07 -1.42
CA LYS A 47 4.30 -9.85 -1.37
C LYS A 47 4.89 -8.68 -2.15
N SER A 48 6.14 -8.29 -1.85
CA SER A 48 6.79 -7.17 -2.54
C SER A 48 7.09 -7.50 -4.01
N THR A 49 7.28 -8.78 -4.37
CA THR A 49 7.40 -9.21 -5.76
C THR A 49 6.07 -9.01 -6.49
N LEU A 50 4.96 -9.45 -5.91
CA LEU A 50 3.64 -9.25 -6.48
C LEU A 50 3.34 -7.76 -6.65
N LEU A 51 3.61 -6.94 -5.63
CA LEU A 51 3.44 -5.49 -5.72
C LEU A 51 4.24 -4.89 -6.87
N ARG A 52 5.51 -5.30 -7.06
CA ARG A 52 6.36 -4.82 -8.17
C ARG A 52 5.80 -5.21 -9.53
N VAL A 53 5.29 -6.43 -9.67
CA VAL A 53 4.61 -6.88 -10.91
C VAL A 53 3.39 -6.01 -11.20
N LEU A 54 2.52 -5.77 -10.21
CA LEU A 54 1.35 -4.90 -10.35
C LEU A 54 1.72 -3.44 -10.65
N ALA A 55 2.84 -2.98 -10.10
CA ALA A 55 3.39 -1.67 -10.40
C ALA A 55 3.93 -1.54 -11.84
N GLY A 56 4.18 -2.66 -12.54
CA GLY A 56 4.89 -2.70 -13.83
C GLY A 56 6.38 -2.43 -13.66
N LEU A 57 6.96 -2.81 -12.54
CA LEU A 57 8.39 -2.69 -12.21
C LEU A 57 9.15 -4.02 -12.35
N ASP A 58 8.43 -5.11 -12.60
CA ASP A 58 8.98 -6.43 -12.90
C ASP A 58 8.21 -6.97 -14.12
N GLU A 59 8.89 -6.93 -15.29
CA GLU A 59 8.31 -7.30 -16.57
C GLU A 59 8.54 -8.79 -16.91
N ASP A 60 9.35 -9.50 -16.12
CA ASP A 60 9.63 -10.92 -16.34
C ASP A 60 8.57 -11.86 -15.71
N ALA A 61 7.50 -11.32 -15.14
CA ALA A 61 6.41 -12.12 -14.61
C ALA A 61 5.52 -12.63 -15.74
N GLU A 62 5.08 -13.87 -15.61
CA GLU A 62 4.07 -14.47 -16.48
C GLU A 62 2.66 -14.19 -15.92
N GLY A 63 1.63 -14.36 -16.78
CA GLY A 63 0.24 -14.09 -16.45
C GLY A 63 -0.25 -12.75 -16.99
N GLU A 64 -1.47 -12.40 -16.66
CA GLU A 64 -2.08 -11.15 -17.12
C GLU A 64 -2.24 -10.17 -15.97
N VAL A 65 -1.81 -8.91 -16.18
CA VAL A 65 -2.02 -7.80 -15.24
C VAL A 65 -2.65 -6.63 -15.99
N HIS A 66 -3.86 -6.30 -15.60
CA HIS A 66 -4.55 -5.11 -16.07
C HIS A 66 -4.66 -4.10 -14.93
N THR A 67 -4.24 -2.87 -15.19
CA THR A 67 -4.47 -1.74 -14.28
C THR A 67 -5.20 -0.66 -15.06
N SER A 68 -6.37 -0.23 -14.57
CA SER A 68 -7.04 0.96 -15.08
C SER A 68 -6.43 2.19 -14.45
N GLY A 69 -6.36 3.28 -15.23
CA GLY A 69 -5.98 4.60 -14.75
C GLY A 69 -4.52 4.77 -14.28
N SER A 70 -4.32 5.81 -13.48
CA SER A 70 -3.01 6.19 -12.97
C SER A 70 -2.69 5.43 -11.68
N LYS A 71 -1.43 4.98 -11.55
CA LYS A 71 -0.96 4.30 -10.35
C LYS A 71 0.24 4.99 -9.72
N ALA A 72 0.35 4.91 -8.40
CA ALA A 72 1.51 5.36 -7.65
C ALA A 72 1.96 4.30 -6.65
N VAL A 73 3.25 4.34 -6.27
CA VAL A 73 3.85 3.39 -5.33
C VAL A 73 4.47 4.15 -4.16
N VAL A 74 4.17 3.69 -2.96
CA VAL A 74 4.85 4.10 -1.72
C VAL A 74 5.65 2.89 -1.24
N PHE A 75 6.97 3.03 -1.22
CA PHE A 75 7.88 1.98 -0.78
C PHE A 75 8.16 2.07 0.73
N GLN A 76 8.62 0.99 1.32
CA GLN A 76 9.08 0.93 2.70
C GLN A 76 10.19 1.97 2.96
N GLU A 77 11.19 2.04 2.07
CA GLU A 77 12.13 3.15 2.03
C GLU A 77 11.50 4.33 1.29
N HIS A 78 11.57 5.53 1.83
CA HIS A 78 10.91 6.73 1.28
C HIS A 78 11.40 7.12 -0.12
N ARG A 79 12.62 6.70 -0.49
CA ARG A 79 13.27 6.95 -1.79
C ARG A 79 13.19 8.42 -2.21
N LEU A 80 13.38 9.34 -1.26
CA LEU A 80 13.47 10.75 -1.55
C LEU A 80 14.83 11.04 -2.19
N LEU A 81 14.84 11.91 -3.21
CA LEU A 81 16.06 12.34 -3.87
C LEU A 81 16.80 13.33 -2.95
N PRO A 82 17.96 12.96 -2.38
CA PRO A 82 18.62 13.77 -1.36
C PRO A 82 19.13 15.13 -1.89
N TRP A 83 19.33 15.24 -3.19
CA TRP A 83 19.75 16.47 -3.89
C TRP A 83 18.59 17.35 -4.35
N LYS A 84 17.34 17.04 -3.99
CA LYS A 84 16.16 17.84 -4.27
C LYS A 84 15.49 18.30 -2.98
N ARG A 85 14.96 19.52 -2.99
CA ARG A 85 14.10 20.00 -1.89
C ARG A 85 12.84 19.15 -1.77
N VAL A 86 12.19 19.20 -0.62
CA VAL A 86 10.97 18.42 -0.34
C VAL A 86 9.88 18.71 -1.37
N VAL A 87 9.61 19.97 -1.68
CA VAL A 87 8.62 20.34 -2.70
C VAL A 87 8.98 19.82 -4.09
N ASP A 88 10.27 19.82 -4.44
CA ASP A 88 10.73 19.31 -5.75
C ASP A 88 10.71 17.76 -5.79
N ASN A 89 10.83 17.08 -4.64
CA ASN A 89 10.59 15.64 -4.52
C ASN A 89 9.11 15.31 -4.76
N VAL A 90 8.19 16.08 -4.18
CA VAL A 90 6.75 15.88 -4.37
C VAL A 90 6.35 16.19 -5.82
N ALA A 91 6.87 17.27 -6.41
CA ALA A 91 6.59 17.66 -7.79
C ALA A 91 7.18 16.70 -8.85
N LEU A 92 7.93 15.66 -8.43
CA LEU A 92 8.60 14.76 -9.37
C LEU A 92 7.60 14.02 -10.27
N GLY A 93 7.74 14.19 -11.58
CA GLY A 93 6.86 13.57 -12.59
C GLY A 93 5.51 14.27 -12.79
N VAL A 94 5.22 15.34 -12.05
CA VAL A 94 4.05 16.18 -12.29
C VAL A 94 4.32 17.09 -13.49
N ARG A 95 3.43 17.10 -14.46
CA ARG A 95 3.52 17.95 -15.66
C ARG A 95 2.71 19.23 -15.45
N GLY A 96 3.15 20.32 -16.09
CA GLY A 96 2.45 21.61 -16.05
C GLY A 96 3.23 22.69 -15.28
N LYS A 97 2.84 23.95 -15.50
CA LYS A 97 3.47 25.10 -14.85
C LYS A 97 3.09 25.22 -13.37
N ASP A 98 2.02 24.55 -12.97
CA ASP A 98 1.42 24.49 -11.63
C ASP A 98 2.00 23.36 -10.75
N ALA A 99 2.94 22.56 -11.26
CA ALA A 99 3.49 21.39 -10.57
C ALA A 99 3.99 21.69 -9.14
N LYS A 100 4.65 22.82 -8.93
CA LYS A 100 5.11 23.24 -7.59
C LYS A 100 3.95 23.66 -6.68
N GLN A 101 2.91 24.28 -7.23
CA GLN A 101 1.73 24.65 -6.47
C GLN A 101 0.97 23.39 -6.02
N ARG A 102 0.75 22.44 -6.92
CA ARG A 102 0.14 21.15 -6.59
C ARG A 102 0.95 20.39 -5.53
N ALA A 103 2.29 20.40 -5.66
CA ALA A 103 3.17 19.80 -4.66
C ALA A 103 3.06 20.50 -3.29
N ALA A 104 2.91 21.82 -3.25
CA ALA A 104 2.70 22.57 -2.00
C ALA A 104 1.36 22.19 -1.36
N THR A 105 0.28 22.11 -2.13
CA THR A 105 -1.04 21.65 -1.65
C THR A 105 -0.96 20.21 -1.10
N ALA A 106 -0.31 19.29 -1.82
CA ALA A 106 -0.13 17.92 -1.34
C ALA A 106 0.70 17.84 -0.04
N LEU A 107 1.68 18.73 0.14
CA LEU A 107 2.42 18.86 1.41
C LEU A 107 1.54 19.39 2.54
N GLU A 108 0.63 20.30 2.26
CA GLU A 108 -0.34 20.80 3.24
C GLU A 108 -1.29 19.67 3.71
N GLU A 109 -1.81 18.86 2.81
CA GLU A 109 -2.67 17.72 3.12
C GLU A 109 -2.02 16.71 4.08
N VAL A 110 -0.71 16.51 3.97
CA VAL A 110 0.06 15.65 4.88
C VAL A 110 0.61 16.39 6.11
N GLY A 111 0.25 17.67 6.31
CA GLY A 111 0.66 18.47 7.45
C GLY A 111 2.14 18.89 7.42
N LEU A 112 2.69 19.16 6.21
CA LEU A 112 4.08 19.56 6.00
C LEU A 112 4.22 20.84 5.15
N ALA A 113 3.24 21.74 5.18
CA ALA A 113 3.24 23.00 4.41
C ALA A 113 4.57 23.78 4.56
N GLU A 114 5.04 23.92 5.80
CA GLU A 114 6.27 24.69 6.13
C GLU A 114 7.58 23.99 5.75
N ARG A 115 7.51 22.68 5.36
CA ARG A 115 8.69 21.86 5.06
C ARG A 115 9.06 21.80 3.58
N GLY A 116 8.35 22.50 2.70
CA GLY A 116 8.58 22.47 1.26
C GLY A 116 10.01 22.84 0.83
N LYS A 117 10.66 23.77 1.57
CA LYS A 117 12.03 24.22 1.30
C LYS A 117 13.12 23.39 2.01
N ALA A 118 12.76 22.46 2.89
CA ALA A 118 13.70 21.61 3.60
C ALA A 118 14.39 20.59 2.65
N TRP A 119 15.51 20.06 3.10
CA TRP A 119 16.16 18.91 2.45
C TRP A 119 15.66 17.61 3.08
N PRO A 120 15.68 16.48 2.36
CA PRO A 120 15.32 15.18 2.92
C PRO A 120 16.08 14.81 4.20
N SER A 121 17.35 15.20 4.31
CA SER A 121 18.19 14.96 5.49
C SER A 121 17.75 15.73 6.76
N GLU A 122 16.89 16.73 6.61
CA GLU A 122 16.36 17.53 7.72
C GLU A 122 15.01 16.99 8.25
N LEU A 123 14.52 15.88 7.66
CA LEU A 123 13.25 15.29 8.01
C LEU A 123 13.42 14.12 8.99
N SER A 124 12.48 13.99 9.92
CA SER A 124 12.32 12.74 10.66
C SER A 124 11.77 11.60 9.75
N GLY A 125 11.89 10.35 10.18
CA GLY A 125 11.35 9.20 9.43
C GLY A 125 9.87 9.35 9.10
N GLY A 126 9.04 9.76 10.07
CA GLY A 126 7.61 10.01 9.84
C GLY A 126 7.34 11.19 8.92
N GLN A 127 8.18 12.24 8.94
CA GLN A 127 8.07 13.34 7.98
C GLN A 127 8.44 12.88 6.56
N SER A 128 9.50 12.10 6.42
CA SER A 128 9.92 11.52 5.13
C SER A 128 8.83 10.63 4.55
N GLN A 129 8.15 9.84 5.40
CA GLN A 129 7.01 9.02 4.98
C GLN A 129 5.84 9.87 4.50
N ARG A 130 5.50 10.96 5.20
CA ARG A 130 4.46 11.90 4.74
C ARG A 130 4.81 12.54 3.40
N VAL A 131 6.06 12.90 3.17
CA VAL A 131 6.53 13.40 1.86
C VAL A 131 6.38 12.32 0.77
N ALA A 132 6.65 11.05 1.07
CA ALA A 132 6.44 9.95 0.13
C ALA A 132 4.95 9.78 -0.23
N PHE A 133 4.03 9.92 0.73
CA PHE A 133 2.59 9.95 0.48
C PHE A 133 2.19 11.16 -0.38
N ALA A 134 2.63 12.38 -0.04
CA ALA A 134 2.37 13.57 -0.83
C ALA A 134 2.84 13.42 -2.28
N ARG A 135 4.05 12.85 -2.50
CA ARG A 135 4.60 12.56 -3.82
C ARG A 135 3.77 11.54 -4.61
N ALA A 136 3.18 10.57 -3.94
CA ALA A 136 2.29 9.60 -4.58
C ALA A 136 0.96 10.26 -4.96
N LEU A 137 0.34 11.02 -4.05
CA LEU A 137 -1.00 11.59 -4.20
C LEU A 137 -1.07 12.81 -5.11
N VAL A 138 0.01 13.60 -5.23
CA VAL A 138 0.04 14.79 -6.11
C VAL A 138 -0.30 14.49 -7.58
N ARG A 139 -0.19 13.21 -7.98
CA ARG A 139 -0.52 12.72 -9.31
C ARG A 139 -1.96 12.21 -9.43
N GLU A 140 -2.75 12.32 -8.35
CA GLU A 140 -4.14 11.87 -8.29
C GLU A 140 -4.29 10.42 -8.79
N PRO A 141 -3.62 9.45 -8.14
CA PRO A 141 -3.65 8.07 -8.61
C PRO A 141 -5.03 7.45 -8.34
N GLU A 142 -5.49 6.61 -9.28
CA GLU A 142 -6.66 5.75 -9.06
C GLU A 142 -6.29 4.53 -8.21
N LEU A 143 -5.00 4.11 -8.28
CA LEU A 143 -4.45 3.00 -7.50
C LEU A 143 -3.20 3.42 -6.73
N LEU A 144 -3.21 3.17 -5.42
CA LEU A 144 -2.05 3.32 -4.56
C LEU A 144 -1.53 1.95 -4.11
N LEU A 145 -0.29 1.65 -4.48
CA LEU A 145 0.42 0.44 -4.07
C LEU A 145 1.37 0.78 -2.92
N LEU A 146 1.25 0.09 -1.78
CA LEU A 146 1.99 0.41 -0.57
C LEU A 146 2.78 -0.84 -0.12
N ASP A 147 4.11 -0.73 -0.09
CA ASP A 147 5.02 -1.81 0.33
C ASP A 147 5.52 -1.53 1.75
N GLU A 148 4.90 -2.14 2.75
CA GLU A 148 5.20 -1.99 4.19
C GLU A 148 5.35 -0.51 4.64
N PRO A 149 4.38 0.36 4.33
CA PRO A 149 4.56 1.81 4.44
C PRO A 149 4.73 2.31 5.88
N PHE A 150 4.41 1.50 6.88
CA PHE A 150 4.49 1.89 8.29
C PHE A 150 5.49 1.05 9.09
N GLY A 151 6.15 0.06 8.46
CA GLY A 151 7.00 -0.91 9.15
C GLY A 151 8.21 -0.31 9.87
N ALA A 152 8.80 0.75 9.33
CA ALA A 152 9.99 1.40 9.90
C ALA A 152 9.69 2.47 10.96
N LEU A 153 8.40 2.69 11.32
CA LEU A 153 7.98 3.76 12.23
C LEU A 153 7.83 3.24 13.66
N ASP A 154 8.12 4.12 14.62
CA ASP A 154 7.74 3.88 16.03
C ASP A 154 6.21 3.80 16.19
N ALA A 155 5.75 3.20 17.30
CA ALA A 155 4.33 2.91 17.51
C ALA A 155 3.43 4.16 17.41
N LEU A 156 3.84 5.29 18.02
CA LEU A 156 3.02 6.50 18.01
C LEU A 156 2.97 7.16 16.62
N THR A 157 4.11 7.20 15.93
CA THR A 157 4.20 7.72 14.57
C THR A 157 3.42 6.84 13.60
N ARG A 158 3.46 5.50 13.78
CA ARG A 158 2.67 4.53 13.01
C ARG A 158 1.17 4.82 13.11
N LEU A 159 0.63 4.95 14.33
CA LEU A 159 -0.79 5.28 14.53
C LEU A 159 -1.19 6.60 13.85
N LYS A 160 -0.35 7.63 13.94
CA LYS A 160 -0.59 8.91 13.26
C LYS A 160 -0.57 8.78 11.75
N MET A 161 0.29 7.91 11.21
CA MET A 161 0.38 7.68 9.76
C MET A 161 -0.78 6.85 9.23
N GLN A 162 -1.25 5.86 9.98
CA GLN A 162 -2.46 5.08 9.66
C GLN A 162 -3.70 5.97 9.64
N ALA A 163 -3.87 6.84 10.65
CA ALA A 163 -4.94 7.82 10.68
C ALA A 163 -4.85 8.82 9.52
N LEU A 164 -3.64 9.27 9.16
CA LEU A 164 -3.42 10.12 7.99
C LEU A 164 -3.82 9.40 6.71
N PHE A 165 -3.40 8.15 6.51
CA PHE A 165 -3.74 7.33 5.34
C PHE A 165 -5.26 7.17 5.19
N ALA A 166 -5.97 6.80 6.28
CA ALA A 166 -7.42 6.65 6.26
C ALA A 166 -8.13 7.95 5.85
N ARG A 167 -7.71 9.10 6.40
CA ARG A 167 -8.24 10.43 6.02
C ARG A 167 -7.97 10.77 4.55
N LEU A 168 -6.77 10.49 4.05
CA LEU A 168 -6.41 10.73 2.65
C LEU A 168 -7.22 9.82 1.72
N HIS A 169 -7.43 8.57 2.10
CA HIS A 169 -8.28 7.64 1.35
C HIS A 169 -9.73 8.14 1.29
N GLU A 170 -10.30 8.56 2.41
CA GLU A 170 -11.65 9.13 2.46
C GLU A 170 -11.79 10.39 1.58
N ALA A 171 -10.76 11.24 1.56
CA ALA A 171 -10.77 12.49 0.79
C ALA A 171 -10.60 12.28 -0.72
N HIS A 172 -9.79 11.31 -1.15
CA HIS A 172 -9.40 11.13 -2.56
C HIS A 172 -10.08 9.94 -3.24
N GLY A 173 -10.58 8.95 -2.49
CA GLY A 173 -11.29 7.79 -3.03
C GLY A 173 -10.45 6.85 -3.90
N PHE A 174 -9.12 6.86 -3.78
CA PHE A 174 -8.26 5.94 -4.53
C PHE A 174 -8.44 4.50 -4.06
N ALA A 175 -8.26 3.52 -4.94
CA ALA A 175 -8.10 2.14 -4.53
C ALA A 175 -6.69 1.90 -3.96
N ALA A 176 -6.53 0.97 -3.02
CA ALA A 176 -5.23 0.71 -2.43
C ALA A 176 -4.93 -0.80 -2.29
N LEU A 177 -3.69 -1.20 -2.58
CA LEU A 177 -3.14 -2.48 -2.17
C LEU A 177 -2.05 -2.24 -1.13
N LEU A 178 -2.32 -2.62 0.11
CA LEU A 178 -1.44 -2.48 1.25
C LEU A 178 -0.72 -3.81 1.53
N VAL A 179 0.57 -3.86 1.24
CA VAL A 179 1.43 -4.99 1.66
C VAL A 179 1.90 -4.73 3.07
N THR A 180 1.61 -5.65 3.97
CA THR A 180 2.05 -5.58 5.37
C THR A 180 2.23 -6.98 5.97
N HIS A 181 2.98 -7.06 7.06
CA HIS A 181 3.04 -8.24 7.93
C HIS A 181 2.31 -8.01 9.27
N ASP A 182 1.78 -6.82 9.49
CA ASP A 182 1.06 -6.43 10.70
C ASP A 182 -0.45 -6.69 10.53
N VAL A 183 -0.96 -7.67 11.30
CA VAL A 183 -2.36 -8.09 11.25
C VAL A 183 -3.29 -6.99 11.75
N ASP A 184 -2.88 -6.25 12.78
CA ASP A 184 -3.70 -5.18 13.38
C ASP A 184 -3.83 -4.02 12.39
N GLU A 185 -2.75 -3.66 11.70
CA GLU A 185 -2.75 -2.67 10.62
C GLU A 185 -3.71 -3.06 9.48
N ALA A 186 -3.61 -4.31 9.02
CA ALA A 186 -4.47 -4.81 7.95
C ALA A 186 -5.96 -4.76 8.35
N LEU A 187 -6.30 -5.19 9.57
CA LEU A 187 -7.68 -5.16 10.08
C LEU A 187 -8.22 -3.75 10.28
N LEU A 188 -7.37 -2.80 10.69
CA LEU A 188 -7.77 -1.42 10.91
C LEU A 188 -8.08 -0.68 9.61
N LEU A 189 -7.35 -0.99 8.54
CA LEU A 189 -7.37 -0.18 7.33
C LEU A 189 -8.11 -0.83 6.15
N ALA A 190 -8.00 -2.16 5.96
CA ALA A 190 -8.45 -2.80 4.73
C ALA A 190 -9.89 -3.30 4.78
N ASP A 191 -10.59 -3.21 3.65
CA ASP A 191 -11.94 -3.76 3.46
C ASP A 191 -11.89 -5.27 3.22
N ARG A 192 -10.78 -5.74 2.62
CA ARG A 192 -10.54 -7.13 2.32
C ARG A 192 -9.07 -7.50 2.54
N LEU A 193 -8.86 -8.71 3.02
CA LEU A 193 -7.52 -9.24 3.33
C LEU A 193 -7.25 -10.45 2.45
N LEU A 194 -6.05 -10.49 1.88
CA LEU A 194 -5.52 -11.61 1.13
C LEU A 194 -4.32 -12.17 1.89
N VAL A 195 -4.30 -13.47 2.13
CA VAL A 195 -3.16 -14.15 2.75
C VAL A 195 -2.35 -14.83 1.66
N LEU A 196 -1.12 -14.38 1.45
CA LEU A 196 -0.17 -14.97 0.50
C LEU A 196 0.70 -15.99 1.22
N ASP A 197 0.57 -17.24 0.82
CA ASP A 197 1.39 -18.35 1.31
C ASP A 197 1.84 -19.23 0.14
N GLY A 198 3.09 -19.70 0.19
CA GLY A 198 3.67 -20.54 -0.88
C GLY A 198 3.54 -19.93 -2.28
N GLY A 199 3.55 -18.59 -2.41
CA GLY A 199 3.42 -17.88 -3.68
C GLY A 199 2.01 -17.89 -4.29
N ARG A 200 0.97 -18.17 -3.49
CA ARG A 200 -0.45 -18.20 -3.90
C ARG A 200 -1.32 -17.51 -2.86
N ILE A 201 -2.48 -17.04 -3.27
CA ILE A 201 -3.50 -16.58 -2.30
C ILE A 201 -4.10 -17.83 -1.66
N ALA A 202 -3.78 -18.03 -0.39
CA ALA A 202 -4.27 -19.15 0.41
C ALA A 202 -5.66 -18.88 0.98
N GLU A 203 -5.95 -17.62 1.32
CA GLU A 203 -7.22 -17.24 1.94
C GLU A 203 -7.57 -15.80 1.54
N GLU A 204 -8.87 -15.54 1.39
CA GLU A 204 -9.45 -14.22 1.21
C GLU A 204 -10.49 -13.98 2.30
N ILE A 205 -10.40 -12.85 2.99
CA ILE A 205 -11.26 -12.53 4.14
C ILE A 205 -11.83 -11.12 3.96
N LYS A 206 -13.15 -11.00 3.92
CA LYS A 206 -13.82 -9.71 4.01
C LYS A 206 -13.83 -9.22 5.45
N VAL A 207 -13.53 -7.94 5.66
CA VAL A 207 -13.53 -7.33 7.00
C VAL A 207 -14.86 -6.64 7.23
N ASP A 208 -15.81 -7.38 7.79
CA ASP A 208 -17.15 -6.85 8.10
C ASP A 208 -17.16 -6.08 9.43
N LEU A 209 -16.28 -5.11 9.57
CA LEU A 209 -16.20 -4.16 10.67
C LEU A 209 -16.44 -2.74 10.12
N GLY A 210 -17.34 -1.99 10.75
CA GLY A 210 -17.64 -0.61 10.34
C GLY A 210 -16.45 0.35 10.58
N HIS A 211 -16.35 1.39 9.77
CA HIS A 211 -15.38 2.47 9.97
C HIS A 211 -15.92 3.60 10.85
N PRO A 212 -15.09 4.31 11.65
CA PRO A 212 -13.67 4.04 11.86
C PRO A 212 -13.46 2.78 12.72
N ARG A 213 -12.45 1.98 12.40
CA ARG A 213 -12.17 0.74 13.13
C ARG A 213 -11.26 0.97 14.34
N SER A 214 -11.47 0.17 15.38
CA SER A 214 -10.67 0.14 16.61
C SER A 214 -10.42 -1.30 17.04
N VAL A 215 -9.32 -1.53 17.71
CA VAL A 215 -8.95 -2.85 18.27
C VAL A 215 -9.96 -3.35 19.32
N ASP A 216 -10.72 -2.44 19.90
CA ASP A 216 -11.75 -2.74 20.92
C ASP A 216 -13.11 -3.14 20.33
N MET A 217 -13.25 -3.14 18.99
CA MET A 217 -14.50 -3.49 18.33
C MET A 217 -14.81 -4.99 18.53
N GLU A 218 -16.09 -5.30 18.73
CA GLU A 218 -16.57 -6.66 18.71
C GLU A 218 -16.24 -7.32 17.35
N GLY A 219 -15.69 -8.52 17.39
CA GLY A 219 -15.23 -9.25 16.20
C GLY A 219 -13.76 -8.99 15.78
N PHE A 220 -13.14 -7.87 16.18
CA PHE A 220 -11.74 -7.60 15.85
C PHE A 220 -10.80 -8.71 16.37
N ALA A 221 -10.94 -9.07 17.65
CA ALA A 221 -10.14 -10.13 18.28
C ALA A 221 -10.34 -11.51 17.63
N VAL A 222 -11.55 -11.78 17.11
CA VAL A 222 -11.87 -13.04 16.42
C VAL A 222 -11.14 -13.09 15.08
N LEU A 223 -11.24 -12.04 14.27
CA LEU A 223 -10.56 -11.93 12.98
C LEU A 223 -9.04 -11.97 13.16
N ARG A 224 -8.53 -11.24 14.15
CA ARG A 224 -7.10 -11.22 14.50
C ARG A 224 -6.57 -12.63 14.81
N ARG A 225 -7.27 -13.38 15.65
CA ARG A 225 -6.88 -14.76 16.00
C ARG A 225 -6.90 -15.68 14.77
N ARG A 226 -7.92 -15.56 13.92
CA ARG A 226 -8.01 -16.32 12.66
C ARG A 226 -6.81 -16.04 11.76
N LEU A 227 -6.47 -14.76 11.55
CA LEU A 227 -5.34 -14.35 10.71
C LEU A 227 -4.00 -14.81 11.27
N LEU A 228 -3.77 -14.69 12.60
CA LEU A 228 -2.54 -15.18 13.23
C LEU A 228 -2.40 -16.69 13.04
N GLY A 229 -3.50 -17.45 13.13
CA GLY A 229 -3.50 -18.89 12.83
C GLY A 229 -3.11 -19.20 11.38
N LEU A 230 -3.62 -18.45 10.41
CA LEU A 230 -3.28 -18.61 8.99
C LEU A 230 -1.82 -18.25 8.69
N LEU A 231 -1.26 -17.30 9.42
CA LEU A 231 0.14 -16.89 9.28
C LEU A 231 1.11 -17.77 10.09
N HIS A 232 0.61 -18.87 10.69
CA HIS A 232 1.39 -19.80 11.51
C HIS A 232 2.09 -19.14 12.71
N VAL A 233 1.56 -18.01 13.19
CA VAL A 233 2.07 -17.36 14.39
C VAL A 233 1.47 -18.05 15.61
N PRO A 234 2.28 -18.59 16.56
CA PRO A 234 1.76 -19.18 17.78
C PRO A 234 0.91 -18.14 18.53
N THR A 235 -0.38 -18.42 18.70
CA THR A 235 -1.23 -17.63 19.59
C THR A 235 -1.00 -18.14 21.00
N GLU A 236 -0.29 -17.36 21.83
CA GLU A 236 -0.22 -17.65 23.27
C GLU A 236 -1.65 -17.71 23.82
N THR A 237 -1.93 -18.80 24.50
CA THR A 237 -3.19 -19.07 25.23
C THR A 237 -3.25 -18.27 26.50
#